data_fd42ec269d5f8b8ebde8db026de00ab6
#
_entry.id   fd42ec269d5f8b8ebde8db026de00ab6
#
_cell.length_a   1.000
_cell.length_b   1.000
_cell.length_c   1.000
_cell.angle_alpha   90.00
_cell.angle_beta   90.00
_cell.angle_gamma   90.00
#
_symmetry.space_group_name_H-M   'P 1'
#
loop_
_entity.id
_entity.type
_entity.pdbx_description
1 polymer ?
#
loop_
_entity_poly.entity_id
_entity_poly.type
_entity_poly.pdbx_seq_one_letter_code
_entity_poly.pdbx_strand_id
1 'polypeptide(L)'
;MPDTKKTIIGKPLVINGRQLSLSRAVRAGDFVFLTGQVPMQNGQVMTNGNIEEQTRACLDSIHDTLIEAGCSLQDIVKSMVWLKSRDDFPGFDSVYAEYFPEGPPARSALVSDFLVDIRVEIECV
;
A
#
# COMPACT_ATOMS: atom_id res chain seq x y z
N MET A 1 27.16 11.44 17.51
CA MET A 1 26.12 11.92 16.60
C MET A 1 25.22 10.78 16.20
N PRO A 2 24.00 10.78 16.63
CA PRO A 2 23.12 9.74 16.14
C PRO A 2 22.97 9.84 14.64
N ASP A 3 23.06 8.69 14.01
CA ASP A 3 22.92 8.61 12.58
C ASP A 3 21.43 8.39 12.26
N THR A 4 20.80 9.42 11.72
CA THR A 4 19.39 9.37 11.35
C THR A 4 19.20 9.03 9.89
N LYS A 5 20.18 8.35 9.29
CA LYS A 5 20.07 7.98 7.89
C LYS A 5 18.90 7.05 7.67
N LYS A 6 18.23 7.28 6.57
CA LYS A 6 17.19 6.37 6.12
C LYS A 6 17.82 5.17 5.42
N THR A 7 17.14 4.05 5.48
CA THR A 7 17.49 2.83 4.76
C THR A 7 16.41 2.57 3.71
N ILE A 8 16.82 2.46 2.46
CA ILE A 8 15.92 2.14 1.36
C ILE A 8 15.62 0.64 1.37
N ILE A 9 14.36 0.29 1.21
CA ILE A 9 13.88 -1.09 1.21
C ILE A 9 13.25 -1.43 -0.12
N GLY A 10 13.60 -2.59 -0.66
CA GLY A 10 13.01 -3.11 -1.88
C GLY A 10 13.65 -2.59 -3.15
N LYS A 11 13.23 -3.16 -4.26
CA LYS A 11 13.71 -2.78 -5.59
C LYS A 11 12.99 -1.54 -6.08
N PRO A 12 13.58 -0.78 -7.00
CA PRO A 12 12.89 0.34 -7.62
C PRO A 12 11.56 -0.09 -8.22
N LEU A 13 10.56 0.80 -8.11
CA LEU A 13 9.25 0.55 -8.68
C LEU A 13 9.24 0.98 -10.14
N VAL A 14 8.84 0.05 -11.02
CA VAL A 14 8.72 0.31 -12.45
C VAL A 14 7.26 0.17 -12.84
N ILE A 15 6.69 1.22 -13.45
CA ILE A 15 5.32 1.20 -13.96
C ILE A 15 5.35 1.61 -15.43
N ASN A 16 4.74 0.79 -16.28
CA ASN A 16 4.68 1.01 -17.72
C ASN A 16 6.07 1.24 -18.33
N GLY A 17 7.06 0.44 -17.87
CA GLY A 17 8.43 0.52 -18.38
C GLY A 17 9.23 1.69 -17.85
N ARG A 18 8.67 2.51 -16.97
CA ARG A 18 9.35 3.69 -16.41
C ARG A 18 9.66 3.47 -14.94
N GLN A 19 10.91 3.64 -14.57
CA GLN A 19 11.30 3.63 -13.15
C GLN A 19 10.87 4.95 -12.52
N LEU A 20 10.06 4.85 -11.46
CA LEU A 20 9.57 6.03 -10.76
C LEU A 20 10.61 6.52 -9.74
N SER A 21 10.59 7.83 -9.49
CA SER A 21 11.50 8.49 -8.53
C SER A 21 10.93 8.35 -7.13
N LEU A 22 10.86 7.12 -6.63
CA LEU A 22 10.42 6.83 -5.27
C LEU A 22 11.03 5.52 -4.80
N SER A 23 11.09 5.34 -3.48
CA SER A 23 11.44 4.07 -2.85
C SER A 23 10.16 3.35 -2.45
N ARG A 24 10.14 2.02 -2.56
CA ARG A 24 8.97 1.23 -2.13
C ARG A 24 8.70 1.42 -0.66
N ALA A 25 9.76 1.44 0.14
CA ALA A 25 9.66 1.71 1.57
C ALA A 25 10.97 2.29 2.05
N VAL A 26 10.90 2.99 3.18
CA VAL A 26 12.05 3.62 3.82
C VAL A 26 11.97 3.35 5.31
N ARG A 27 13.05 2.82 5.88
CA ARG A 27 13.19 2.74 7.32
C ARG A 27 13.86 4.00 7.83
N ALA A 28 13.27 4.60 8.85
CA ALA A 28 13.84 5.73 9.56
C ALA A 28 13.60 5.51 11.06
N GLY A 29 14.68 5.29 11.82
CA GLY A 29 14.56 4.92 13.22
C GLY A 29 13.80 3.61 13.38
N ASP A 30 12.79 3.63 14.22
CA ASP A 30 11.96 2.44 14.51
C ASP A 30 10.76 2.30 13.59
N PHE A 31 10.64 3.15 12.57
CA PHE A 31 9.48 3.16 11.69
C PHE A 31 9.85 2.80 10.26
N VAL A 32 8.92 2.12 9.59
CA VAL A 32 9.02 1.84 8.16
C VAL A 32 7.85 2.53 7.47
N PHE A 33 8.19 3.38 6.51
CA PHE A 33 7.23 4.15 5.73
C PHE A 33 7.12 3.52 4.35
N LEU A 34 5.92 3.12 3.98
CA LEU A 34 5.68 2.56 2.66
C LEU A 34 5.16 3.64 1.72
N THR A 35 5.63 3.62 0.49
CA THR A 35 5.03 4.44 -0.56
C THR A 35 3.60 3.96 -0.83
N GLY A 36 2.76 4.82 -1.38
CA GLY A 36 1.41 4.43 -1.75
C GLY A 36 1.42 3.23 -2.68
N GLN A 37 0.72 2.18 -2.30
CA GLN A 37 0.64 0.95 -3.08
C GLN A 37 -0.61 0.96 -3.94
N VAL A 38 -0.42 0.76 -5.23
CA VAL A 38 -1.50 0.58 -6.20
C VAL A 38 -1.72 -0.91 -6.43
N PRO A 39 -2.89 -1.33 -6.92
CA PRO A 39 -3.10 -2.74 -7.21
C PRO A 39 -2.18 -3.17 -8.35
N MET A 40 -1.37 -4.19 -8.09
CA MET A 40 -0.41 -4.72 -9.05
C MET A 40 -0.70 -6.20 -9.31
N GLN A 41 -0.54 -6.62 -10.55
CA GLN A 41 -0.70 -8.01 -10.94
C GLN A 41 0.33 -8.32 -12.02
N ASN A 42 1.15 -9.35 -11.79
CA ASN A 42 2.19 -9.76 -12.74
C ASN A 42 3.13 -8.61 -13.13
N GLY A 43 3.47 -7.74 -12.17
CA GLY A 43 4.39 -6.63 -12.41
C GLY A 43 3.77 -5.44 -13.13
N GLN A 44 2.46 -5.44 -13.32
CA GLN A 44 1.73 -4.36 -14.00
C GLN A 44 0.61 -3.82 -13.12
N VAL A 45 0.24 -2.56 -13.34
CA VAL A 45 -0.90 -1.97 -12.67
C VAL A 45 -2.17 -2.70 -13.11
N MET A 46 -2.97 -3.11 -12.13
CA MET A 46 -4.23 -3.80 -12.35
C MET A 46 -5.32 -2.78 -12.63
N THR A 47 -5.60 -2.53 -13.90
CA THR A 47 -6.62 -1.55 -14.31
C THR A 47 -8.01 -2.16 -14.45
N ASN A 48 -8.12 -3.46 -14.33
CA ASN A 48 -9.38 -4.20 -14.37
C ASN A 48 -9.67 -4.81 -13.00
N GLY A 49 -10.77 -5.53 -12.88
CA GLY A 49 -11.16 -6.14 -11.63
C GLY A 49 -12.05 -5.22 -10.79
N ASN A 50 -12.74 -5.83 -9.86
CA ASN A 50 -13.61 -5.10 -8.94
C ASN A 50 -12.81 -4.55 -7.76
N ILE A 51 -13.50 -3.82 -6.87
CA ILE A 51 -12.84 -3.20 -5.72
C ILE A 51 -12.21 -4.27 -4.80
N GLU A 52 -12.88 -5.40 -4.60
CA GLU A 52 -12.36 -6.46 -3.75
C GLU A 52 -11.06 -7.03 -4.30
N GLU A 53 -11.00 -7.31 -5.59
CA GLU A 53 -9.79 -7.82 -6.23
C GLU A 53 -8.64 -6.80 -6.17
N GLN A 54 -8.93 -5.53 -6.44
CA GLN A 54 -7.92 -4.50 -6.40
C GLN A 54 -7.41 -4.24 -4.97
N THR A 55 -8.30 -4.31 -3.98
CA THR A 55 -7.90 -4.16 -2.57
C THR A 55 -6.98 -5.29 -2.15
N ARG A 56 -7.28 -6.54 -2.54
CA ARG A 56 -6.39 -7.68 -2.26
C ARG A 56 -5.02 -7.48 -2.89
N ALA A 57 -4.99 -7.03 -4.14
CA ALA A 57 -3.73 -6.79 -4.83
C ALA A 57 -2.88 -5.73 -4.11
N CYS A 58 -3.50 -4.64 -3.63
CA CYS A 58 -2.81 -3.63 -2.84
C CYS A 58 -2.24 -4.21 -1.55
N LEU A 59 -3.07 -4.92 -0.80
CA LEU A 59 -2.66 -5.45 0.50
C LEU A 59 -1.61 -6.56 0.37
N ASP A 60 -1.68 -7.36 -0.68
CA ASP A 60 -0.65 -8.36 -0.95
C ASP A 60 0.70 -7.70 -1.29
N SER A 61 0.68 -6.60 -2.05
CA SER A 61 1.91 -5.83 -2.33
C SER A 61 2.49 -5.22 -1.06
N ILE A 62 1.62 -4.70 -0.18
CA ILE A 62 2.05 -4.18 1.13
C ILE A 62 2.68 -5.29 1.96
N HIS A 63 2.05 -6.45 2.01
CA HIS A 63 2.56 -7.60 2.74
C HIS A 63 3.97 -7.97 2.25
N ASP A 64 4.15 -8.09 0.93
CA ASP A 64 5.44 -8.46 0.35
C ASP A 64 6.54 -7.42 0.69
N THR A 65 6.20 -6.15 0.62
CA THR A 65 7.13 -5.07 0.97
C THR A 65 7.50 -5.11 2.44
N LEU A 66 6.53 -5.38 3.32
CA LEU A 66 6.79 -5.49 4.75
C LEU A 66 7.68 -6.68 5.09
N ILE A 67 7.49 -7.81 4.43
CA ILE A 67 8.36 -8.98 4.62
C ILE A 67 9.81 -8.63 4.27
N GLU A 68 10.04 -7.91 3.18
CA GLU A 68 11.39 -7.46 2.83
C GLU A 68 11.98 -6.53 3.89
N ALA A 69 11.13 -5.78 4.60
CA ALA A 69 11.56 -4.89 5.67
C ALA A 69 11.75 -5.61 7.01
N GLY A 70 11.45 -6.90 7.08
CA GLY A 70 11.49 -7.65 8.33
C GLY A 70 10.28 -7.41 9.21
N CYS A 71 9.17 -6.97 8.63
CA CYS A 71 7.93 -6.64 9.33
C CYS A 71 6.78 -7.53 8.86
N SER A 72 5.62 -7.33 9.45
CA SER A 72 4.40 -8.03 9.07
C SER A 72 3.22 -7.05 9.04
N LEU A 73 2.08 -7.49 8.53
CA LEU A 73 0.87 -6.67 8.48
C LEU A 73 0.46 -6.18 9.88
N GLN A 74 0.69 -7.00 10.92
CA GLN A 74 0.34 -6.64 12.29
C GLN A 74 1.17 -5.49 12.84
N ASP A 75 2.28 -5.16 12.20
CA ASP A 75 3.14 -4.04 12.61
C ASP A 75 2.65 -2.69 12.09
N ILE A 76 1.67 -2.68 11.18
CA ILE A 76 1.14 -1.44 10.63
C ILE A 76 0.38 -0.69 11.72
N VAL A 77 0.73 0.58 11.92
CA VAL A 77 0.10 1.43 12.93
C VAL A 77 -0.84 2.47 12.31
N LYS A 78 -0.61 2.81 11.05
CA LYS A 78 -1.41 3.83 10.36
C LYS A 78 -1.51 3.50 8.88
N SER A 79 -2.70 3.65 8.33
CA SER A 79 -2.87 3.61 6.88
C SER A 79 -3.71 4.78 6.38
N MET A 80 -3.43 5.20 5.17
CA MET A 80 -4.21 6.15 4.39
C MET A 80 -4.74 5.43 3.18
N VAL A 81 -6.03 5.62 2.90
CA VAL A 81 -6.71 4.94 1.81
C VAL A 81 -7.35 5.97 0.90
N TRP A 82 -7.15 5.82 -0.40
CA TRP A 82 -7.81 6.60 -1.42
C TRP A 82 -8.67 5.67 -2.25
N LEU A 83 -9.93 6.05 -2.47
CA LEU A 83 -10.88 5.31 -3.29
C LEU A 83 -11.34 6.20 -4.44
N LYS A 84 -11.56 5.62 -5.61
CA LYS A 84 -12.08 6.39 -6.73
C LYS A 84 -13.54 6.74 -6.53
N SER A 85 -14.31 5.90 -5.85
CA SER A 85 -15.73 6.09 -5.59
C SER A 85 -16.08 5.73 -4.15
N ARG A 86 -16.92 6.53 -3.53
CA ARG A 86 -17.45 6.21 -2.20
C ARG A 86 -18.26 4.90 -2.22
N ASP A 87 -18.81 4.53 -3.36
CA ASP A 87 -19.59 3.29 -3.49
C ASP A 87 -18.71 2.06 -3.31
N ASP A 88 -17.39 2.19 -3.48
CA ASP A 88 -16.45 1.09 -3.32
C ASP A 88 -16.08 0.84 -1.85
N PHE A 89 -16.47 1.73 -0.93
CA PHE A 89 -16.02 1.60 0.47
C PHE A 89 -16.45 0.28 1.12
N PRO A 90 -17.72 -0.18 1.01
CA PRO A 90 -18.11 -1.43 1.67
C PRO A 90 -17.30 -2.64 1.17
N GLY A 91 -17.07 -2.75 -0.13
CA GLY A 91 -16.26 -3.84 -0.70
C GLY A 91 -14.80 -3.75 -0.27
N PHE A 92 -14.24 -2.55 -0.28
CA PHE A 92 -12.89 -2.30 0.23
C PHE A 92 -12.77 -2.74 1.69
N ASP A 93 -13.67 -2.26 2.55
CA ASP A 93 -13.58 -2.50 3.99
C ASP A 93 -13.75 -3.97 4.34
N SER A 94 -14.59 -4.68 3.59
CA SER A 94 -14.79 -6.12 3.76
C SER A 94 -13.49 -6.90 3.55
N VAL A 95 -12.72 -6.57 2.51
CA VAL A 95 -11.43 -7.22 2.24
C VAL A 95 -10.37 -6.77 3.25
N TYR A 96 -10.34 -5.48 3.56
CA TYR A 96 -9.41 -4.92 4.54
C TYR A 96 -9.54 -5.64 5.89
N ALA A 97 -10.77 -5.90 6.32
CA ALA A 97 -11.03 -6.60 7.58
C ALA A 97 -10.46 -8.02 7.59
N GLU A 98 -10.40 -8.70 6.44
CA GLU A 98 -9.82 -10.04 6.36
C GLU A 98 -8.32 -10.03 6.63
N TYR A 99 -7.63 -8.94 6.26
CA TYR A 99 -6.17 -8.81 6.47
C TYR A 99 -5.84 -8.33 7.88
N PHE A 100 -6.77 -7.68 8.55
CA PHE A 100 -6.59 -7.13 9.89
C PHE A 100 -7.71 -7.60 10.82
N PRO A 101 -7.77 -8.92 11.12
CA PRO A 101 -8.85 -9.45 11.93
C PRO A 101 -8.80 -9.00 13.40
N GLU A 102 -7.61 -8.62 13.88
CA GLU A 102 -7.42 -8.18 15.25
C GLU A 102 -6.52 -6.95 15.29
N GLY A 103 -6.91 -5.94 16.08
CA GLY A 103 -6.11 -4.75 16.26
C GLY A 103 -5.81 -4.01 14.97
N PRO A 104 -6.81 -3.66 14.15
CA PRO A 104 -6.55 -2.97 12.89
C PRO A 104 -5.85 -1.63 13.13
N PRO A 105 -5.02 -1.18 12.16
CA PRO A 105 -4.34 0.10 12.29
C PRO A 105 -5.31 1.27 12.29
N ALA A 106 -4.86 2.41 12.84
CA ALA A 106 -5.59 3.66 12.63
C ALA A 106 -5.64 3.95 11.13
N ARG A 107 -6.78 4.44 10.64
CA ARG A 107 -6.98 4.58 9.20
C ARG A 107 -7.81 5.81 8.89
N SER A 108 -7.43 6.50 7.81
CA SER A 108 -8.29 7.49 7.17
C SER A 108 -8.53 7.08 5.73
N ALA A 109 -9.72 7.34 5.23
CA ALA A 109 -10.08 7.01 3.85
C ALA A 109 -10.80 8.19 3.22
N LEU A 110 -10.50 8.46 1.95
CA LEU A 110 -11.15 9.53 1.22
C LEU A 110 -11.30 9.16 -0.26
N VAL A 111 -12.13 9.92 -0.95
CA VAL A 111 -12.33 9.76 -2.39
C VAL A 111 -11.34 10.67 -3.11
N SER A 112 -10.71 10.15 -4.14
CA SER A 112 -9.74 10.89 -4.96
C SER A 112 -9.70 10.33 -6.37
N ASP A 113 -9.26 11.15 -7.31
CA ASP A 113 -8.84 10.66 -8.61
C ASP A 113 -7.40 10.16 -8.53
N PHE A 114 -6.93 9.44 -9.55
CA PHE A 114 -5.62 8.80 -9.54
C PHE A 114 -4.84 9.14 -10.80
N LEU A 115 -3.51 9.00 -10.69
CA LEU A 115 -2.61 9.15 -11.84
C LEU A 115 -2.65 7.95 -12.79
N VAL A 116 -3.19 6.82 -12.33
CA VAL A 116 -3.41 5.62 -13.13
C VAL A 116 -4.87 5.18 -12.98
N ASP A 117 -5.33 4.32 -13.85
CA ASP A 117 -6.74 3.90 -13.86
C ASP A 117 -6.97 2.75 -12.87
N ILE A 118 -7.16 3.11 -11.60
CA ILE A 118 -7.38 2.18 -10.50
C ILE A 118 -8.53 2.65 -9.63
N ARG A 119 -9.00 1.75 -8.74
CA ARG A 119 -10.08 2.05 -7.80
C ARG A 119 -9.62 2.34 -6.38
N VAL A 120 -8.39 1.96 -6.04
CA VAL A 120 -7.90 2.06 -4.66
C VAL A 120 -6.39 2.21 -4.63
N GLU A 121 -5.92 2.97 -3.64
CA GLU A 121 -4.50 3.08 -3.31
C GLU A 121 -4.37 3.11 -1.79
N ILE A 122 -3.35 2.46 -1.23
CA ILE A 122 -3.15 2.37 0.22
C ILE A 122 -1.70 2.71 0.56
N GLU A 123 -1.52 3.59 1.54
CA GLU A 123 -0.22 3.97 2.09
C GLU A 123 -0.18 3.58 3.55
N CYS A 124 0.95 3.08 4.03
CA CYS A 124 1.09 2.57 5.40
C CYS A 124 2.36 3.05 6.11
N VAL A 125 2.27 3.07 7.41
CA VAL A 125 3.41 3.23 8.31
C VAL A 125 3.41 2.09 9.31
#